data_af2e5ad88b9fa901b0fe479358a7d838
#
_entry.id   af2e5ad88b9fa901b0fe479358a7d838
#
_cell.length_a   1.000
_cell.length_b   1.000
_cell.length_c   1.000
_cell.angle_alpha   90.00
_cell.angle_beta   90.00
_cell.angle_gamma   90.00
#
_symmetry.space_group_name_H-M   'P 1'
#
loop_
_entity.id
_entity.type
_entity.pdbx_description
1 polymer ?
#
loop_
_entity_poly.entity_id
_entity_poly.type
_entity_poly.pdbx_seq_one_letter_code
_entity_poly.pdbx_strand_id
1 'polypeptide(L)'
;MTNSPFRHFLVIHADGRLAGVFSDRDVLRALGRTPNWQAKHVSGVMTHQVFTVTPETPLSVAASEILSRRINCLPVIGKDGKVCGIITSTDLLRSYQKIQASLENNSCDTSGESV
;
A
#
# COMPACT_ATOMS: atom_id res chain seq x y z
N MET A 1 3.12 11.09 14.94
CA MET A 1 3.44 9.70 14.93
C MET A 1 2.51 8.93 14.01
N THR A 2 3.06 8.06 13.29
CA THR A 2 2.25 7.32 12.36
C THR A 2 1.32 6.36 13.09
N ASN A 3 0.15 6.20 12.55
CA ASN A 3 -0.82 5.28 13.10
C ASN A 3 -0.69 3.90 12.52
N SER A 4 0.09 3.76 11.49
CA SER A 4 0.28 2.48 10.88
C SER A 4 1.39 1.74 11.60
N PRO A 5 1.13 0.54 12.10
CA PRO A 5 2.17 -0.21 12.80
C PRO A 5 3.30 -0.66 11.90
N PHE A 6 3.05 -0.77 10.60
CA PHE A 6 4.06 -1.27 9.68
C PHE A 6 4.12 -0.39 8.46
N ARG A 7 5.33 -0.20 7.96
CA ARG A 7 5.57 0.58 6.77
C ARG A 7 5.93 -0.36 5.63
N HIS A 8 5.62 0.09 4.44
CA HIS A 8 5.86 -0.69 3.24
C HIS A 8 6.81 0.04 2.33
N PHE A 9 7.73 -0.70 1.74
CA PHE A 9 8.73 -0.17 0.83
C PHE A 9 8.64 -0.89 -0.50
N LEU A 10 8.61 -0.13 -1.56
CA LEU A 10 8.67 -0.70 -2.89
C LEU A 10 10.11 -0.83 -3.31
N VAL A 11 10.45 -2.01 -3.82
CA VAL A 11 11.80 -2.25 -4.32
C VAL A 11 11.70 -2.20 -5.84
N ILE A 12 12.49 -1.33 -6.44
CA ILE A 12 12.43 -1.16 -7.89
C ILE A 12 13.80 -1.42 -8.50
N HIS A 13 13.78 -1.86 -9.75
CA HIS A 13 14.98 -2.03 -10.53
C HIS A 13 15.50 -0.67 -10.98
N ALA A 14 16.70 -0.64 -11.51
CA ALA A 14 17.30 0.61 -11.96
C ALA A 14 16.46 1.28 -13.04
N ASP A 15 15.70 0.51 -13.81
CA ASP A 15 14.87 1.06 -14.87
C ASP A 15 13.49 1.52 -14.38
N GLY A 16 13.23 1.43 -13.09
CA GLY A 16 11.96 1.90 -12.51
C GLY A 16 10.89 0.84 -12.40
N ARG A 17 11.15 -0.38 -12.86
CA ARG A 17 10.16 -1.44 -12.78
C ARG A 17 10.16 -2.05 -11.39
N LEU A 18 9.00 -2.54 -11.00
CA LEU A 18 8.82 -3.11 -9.66
C LEU A 18 9.57 -4.43 -9.55
N ALA A 19 10.37 -4.56 -8.50
CA ALA A 19 11.04 -5.82 -8.19
C ALA A 19 10.31 -6.57 -7.09
N GLY A 20 9.75 -5.84 -6.13
CA GLY A 20 9.05 -6.47 -5.03
C GLY A 20 8.64 -5.46 -3.99
N VAL A 21 8.10 -5.96 -2.90
CA VAL A 21 7.65 -5.13 -1.79
C VAL A 21 8.14 -5.76 -0.49
N PHE A 22 8.59 -4.94 0.44
CA PHE A 22 8.85 -5.45 1.78
C PHE A 22 8.41 -4.44 2.81
N SER A 23 8.23 -4.92 4.03
CA SER A 23 7.76 -4.09 5.12
C SER A 23 8.68 -4.30 6.30
N ASP A 24 8.56 -3.43 7.31
CA ASP A 24 9.33 -3.62 8.53
C ASP A 24 8.91 -4.92 9.22
N ARG A 25 7.70 -5.42 8.98
CA ARG A 25 7.33 -6.74 9.47
C ARG A 25 8.22 -7.82 8.86
N ASP A 26 8.53 -7.71 7.57
CA ASP A 26 9.41 -8.67 6.92
C ASP A 26 10.79 -8.65 7.55
N VAL A 27 11.27 -7.47 7.89
CA VAL A 27 12.56 -7.34 8.57
C VAL A 27 12.51 -8.02 9.94
N LEU A 28 11.43 -7.79 10.68
CA LEU A 28 11.28 -8.41 11.98
C LEU A 28 11.27 -9.93 11.89
N ARG A 29 10.62 -10.47 10.86
CA ARG A 29 10.64 -11.92 10.66
C ARG A 29 12.03 -12.42 10.38
N ALA A 30 12.78 -11.70 9.56
CA ALA A 30 14.14 -12.09 9.25
C ALA A 30 15.01 -12.12 10.51
N LEU A 31 14.83 -11.11 11.37
CA LEU A 31 15.56 -11.05 12.64
C LEU A 31 15.32 -12.30 13.47
N GLY A 32 14.07 -12.76 13.50
CA GLY A 32 13.71 -13.89 14.34
C GLY A 32 14.09 -15.24 13.78
N ARG A 33 14.39 -15.33 12.49
CA ARG A 33 14.58 -16.63 11.84
C ARG A 33 15.96 -16.84 11.26
N THR A 34 16.71 -15.79 11.07
CA THR A 34 17.98 -15.88 10.32
C THR A 34 19.11 -15.43 11.20
N PRO A 35 20.02 -16.33 11.58
CA PRO A 35 21.12 -15.97 12.49
C PRO A 35 22.00 -14.85 11.98
N ASN A 36 22.30 -14.81 10.68
CA ASN A 36 23.11 -13.72 10.15
C ASN A 36 22.28 -12.85 9.22
N TRP A 37 21.19 -12.35 9.76
CA TRP A 37 20.27 -11.52 9.01
C TRP A 37 20.95 -10.27 8.45
N GLN A 38 22.00 -9.79 9.08
CA GLN A 38 22.70 -8.59 8.62
C GLN A 38 23.31 -8.78 7.23
N ALA A 39 23.60 -10.02 6.88
CA ALA A 39 24.19 -10.31 5.58
C ALA A 39 23.15 -10.57 4.50
N LYS A 40 21.88 -10.60 4.87
CA LYS A 40 20.82 -10.83 3.91
C LYS A 40 20.58 -9.60 3.06
N HIS A 41 20.24 -9.84 1.81
CA HIS A 41 19.85 -8.76 0.91
C HIS A 41 18.35 -8.57 0.95
N VAL A 42 17.91 -7.39 0.57
CA VAL A 42 16.48 -7.09 0.51
C VAL A 42 15.75 -8.10 -0.36
N SER A 43 16.38 -8.52 -1.46
CA SER A 43 15.76 -9.49 -2.35
C SER A 43 15.44 -10.81 -1.66
N GLY A 44 16.13 -11.12 -0.59
CA GLY A 44 15.88 -12.35 0.14
C GLY A 44 14.73 -12.28 1.12
N VAL A 45 14.25 -11.08 1.42
CA VAL A 45 13.15 -10.91 2.38
C VAL A 45 11.93 -10.26 1.77
N MET A 46 12.03 -9.71 0.59
CA MET A 46 10.88 -9.03 -0.01
C MET A 46 9.92 -10.02 -0.65
N THR A 47 8.70 -9.58 -0.84
CA THR A 47 7.70 -10.34 -1.56
C THR A 47 7.86 -10.07 -3.04
N HIS A 48 8.05 -11.12 -3.83
CA HIS A 48 8.29 -10.99 -5.26
C HIS A 48 7.02 -10.99 -6.09
N GLN A 49 6.03 -11.76 -5.68
CA GLN A 49 4.76 -11.80 -6.38
C GLN A 49 3.83 -10.79 -5.76
N VAL A 50 3.68 -9.67 -6.42
CA VAL A 50 2.95 -8.54 -5.89
C VAL A 50 1.79 -8.23 -6.82
N PHE A 51 0.62 -8.07 -6.24
CA PHE A 51 -0.55 -7.64 -6.99
C PHE A 51 -0.45 -6.15 -7.22
N THR A 52 -0.63 -5.71 -8.45
CA THR A 52 -0.48 -4.29 -8.79
C THR A 52 -1.73 -3.78 -9.48
N VAL A 53 -1.85 -2.45 -9.54
CA VAL A 53 -2.93 -1.78 -10.23
C VAL A 53 -2.35 -0.70 -11.12
N THR A 54 -3.20 -0.06 -11.91
CA THR A 54 -2.79 1.05 -12.76
C THR A 54 -3.48 2.32 -12.27
N PRO A 55 -3.04 3.49 -12.75
CA PRO A 55 -3.70 4.73 -12.35
C PRO A 55 -5.17 4.78 -12.73
N GLU A 56 -5.58 4.02 -13.74
CA GLU A 56 -6.96 4.00 -14.18
C GLU A 56 -7.83 2.98 -13.45
N THR A 57 -7.23 2.16 -12.58
CA THR A 57 -8.00 1.18 -11.83
C THR A 57 -8.97 1.91 -10.89
N PRO A 58 -10.26 1.57 -10.93
CA PRO A 58 -11.21 2.21 -10.02
C PRO A 58 -10.83 1.93 -8.57
N LEU A 59 -11.06 2.92 -7.73
CA LEU A 59 -10.71 2.78 -6.32
C LEU A 59 -11.48 1.64 -5.67
N SER A 60 -12.71 1.41 -6.09
CA SER A 60 -13.50 0.30 -5.55
C SER A 60 -12.85 -1.04 -5.85
N VAL A 61 -12.23 -1.18 -7.01
CA VAL A 61 -11.54 -2.40 -7.37
C VAL A 61 -10.30 -2.57 -6.49
N ALA A 62 -9.54 -1.49 -6.32
CA ALA A 62 -8.37 -1.54 -5.46
C ALA A 62 -8.73 -1.92 -4.04
N ALA A 63 -9.80 -1.33 -3.51
CA ALA A 63 -10.25 -1.65 -2.16
C ALA A 63 -10.65 -3.11 -2.05
N SER A 64 -11.36 -3.63 -3.05
CA SER A 64 -11.78 -5.01 -3.05
C SER A 64 -10.59 -5.95 -3.04
N GLU A 65 -9.56 -5.62 -3.81
CA GLU A 65 -8.36 -6.46 -3.85
C GLU A 65 -7.62 -6.47 -2.52
N ILE A 66 -7.52 -5.32 -1.89
CA ILE A 66 -6.87 -5.24 -0.59
C ILE A 66 -7.62 -6.09 0.43
N LEU A 67 -8.94 -5.99 0.44
CA LEU A 67 -9.74 -6.73 1.41
C LEU A 67 -9.72 -8.23 1.14
N SER A 68 -9.90 -8.63 -0.12
CA SER A 68 -10.01 -10.05 -0.43
C SER A 68 -8.68 -10.77 -0.35
N ARG A 69 -7.59 -10.08 -0.65
CA ARG A 69 -6.27 -10.69 -0.63
C ARG A 69 -5.55 -10.48 0.70
N ARG A 70 -6.15 -9.68 1.59
CA ARG A 70 -5.57 -9.40 2.90
C ARG A 70 -4.17 -8.82 2.78
N ILE A 71 -3.99 -7.94 1.82
CA ILE A 71 -2.74 -7.25 1.62
C ILE A 71 -2.92 -5.81 2.08
N ASN A 72 -1.80 -5.15 2.33
CA ASN A 72 -1.85 -3.80 2.89
C ASN A 72 -1.42 -2.73 1.91
N CYS A 73 -0.92 -3.12 0.76
CA CYS A 73 -0.51 -2.12 -0.22
C CYS A 73 -0.63 -2.68 -1.63
N LEU A 74 -0.85 -1.77 -2.56
CA LEU A 74 -0.90 -2.06 -3.98
C LEU A 74 -0.01 -1.07 -4.69
N PRO A 75 1.08 -1.53 -5.30
CA PRO A 75 1.87 -0.65 -6.15
C PRO A 75 1.07 -0.26 -7.39
N VAL A 76 1.25 0.97 -7.82
CA VAL A 76 0.59 1.48 -9.01
C VAL A 76 1.61 1.54 -10.13
N ILE A 77 1.30 0.86 -11.23
CA ILE A 77 2.21 0.75 -12.37
C ILE A 77 1.66 1.58 -13.53
N GLY A 78 2.49 2.43 -14.06
CA GLY A 78 2.09 3.27 -15.18
C GLY A 78 2.15 2.55 -16.50
N LYS A 79 1.78 3.27 -17.56
CA LYS A 79 1.75 2.68 -18.90
C LYS A 79 3.12 2.22 -19.37
N ASP A 80 4.16 2.87 -18.88
CA ASP A 80 5.52 2.51 -19.26
C ASP A 80 6.03 1.31 -18.47
N GLY A 81 5.21 0.73 -17.62
CA GLY A 81 5.62 -0.43 -16.84
C GLY A 81 6.38 -0.08 -15.58
N LYS A 82 6.52 1.19 -15.28
CA LYS A 82 7.29 1.64 -14.12
C LYS A 82 6.37 2.01 -12.98
N VAL A 83 6.90 1.91 -11.77
CA VAL A 83 6.15 2.28 -10.58
C VAL A 83 5.90 3.78 -10.58
N CYS A 84 4.65 4.17 -10.38
CA CYS A 84 4.32 5.60 -10.28
C CYS A 84 3.63 5.94 -8.97
N GLY A 85 3.34 4.96 -8.13
CA GLY A 85 2.72 5.26 -6.85
C GLY A 85 2.43 4.00 -6.07
N ILE A 86 1.75 4.18 -4.94
CA ILE A 86 1.37 3.09 -4.06
C ILE A 86 0.07 3.47 -3.38
N ILE A 87 -0.81 2.48 -3.21
CA ILE A 87 -2.04 2.63 -2.44
C ILE A 87 -1.93 1.71 -1.25
N THR A 88 -2.22 2.22 -0.07
CA THR A 88 -2.19 1.43 1.15
C THR A 88 -3.58 1.33 1.73
N SER A 89 -3.75 0.38 2.65
CA SER A 89 -5.02 0.26 3.36
C SER A 89 -5.31 1.53 4.16
N THR A 90 -4.27 2.20 4.64
CA THR A 90 -4.46 3.46 5.35
C THR A 90 -5.01 4.54 4.43
N ASP A 91 -4.55 4.58 3.19
CA ASP A 91 -5.07 5.54 2.22
C ASP A 91 -6.55 5.31 1.97
N LEU A 92 -6.95 4.05 1.85
CA LEU A 92 -8.35 3.70 1.62
C LEU A 92 -9.20 4.07 2.82
N LEU A 93 -8.72 3.80 4.01
CA LEU A 93 -9.45 4.15 5.20
C LEU A 93 -9.63 5.65 5.31
N ARG A 94 -8.59 6.39 4.99
CA ARG A 94 -8.65 7.84 5.00
C ARG A 94 -9.67 8.35 4.00
N SER A 95 -9.71 7.76 2.82
CA SER A 95 -10.70 8.13 1.81
C SER A 95 -12.11 7.83 2.29
N TYR A 96 -12.29 6.68 2.94
CA TYR A 96 -13.59 6.32 3.47
C TYR A 96 -14.05 7.32 4.52
N GLN A 97 -13.16 7.72 5.40
CA GLN A 97 -13.49 8.69 6.43
C GLN A 97 -13.91 10.03 5.85
N LYS A 98 -13.27 10.45 4.77
CA LYS A 98 -13.67 11.67 4.11
C LYS A 98 -15.06 11.57 3.52
N ILE A 99 -15.37 10.44 2.91
CA ILE A 99 -16.68 10.22 2.34
C ILE A 99 -17.73 10.21 3.44
N GLN A 100 -17.46 9.55 4.54
CA GLN A 100 -18.38 9.53 5.67
C GLN A 100 -18.65 10.92 6.20
N ALA A 101 -17.60 11.70 6.39
CA ALA A 101 -17.76 13.05 6.90
C ALA A 101 -18.59 13.89 5.93
N SER A 102 -18.36 13.74 4.65
CA SER A 102 -19.11 14.48 3.66
C SER A 102 -20.58 14.11 3.67
N LEU A 103 -20.87 12.82 3.78
CA LEU A 103 -22.25 12.36 3.83
C LEU A 103 -22.96 12.82 5.08
N GLU A 104 -22.28 12.76 6.19
CA GLU A 104 -22.86 13.20 7.44
C GLU A 104 -23.14 14.70 7.42
N ASN A 105 -22.23 15.46 6.87
CA ASN A 105 -22.43 16.89 6.74
C ASN A 105 -23.61 17.18 5.86
N ASN A 106 -23.73 16.46 4.75
CA ASN A 106 -24.83 16.66 3.86
C ASN A 106 -26.17 16.30 4.51
N SER A 107 -26.21 15.20 5.22
CA SER A 107 -27.46 14.77 5.82
C SER A 107 -27.87 15.68 6.96
N CYS A 108 -26.93 16.36 7.58
CA CYS A 108 -27.25 17.33 8.61
C CYS A 108 -27.48 18.70 8.04
N ASP A 109 -27.50 18.79 6.74
CA ASP A 109 -27.72 20.06 6.08
C ASP A 109 -26.65 21.05 6.42
N THR A 110 -25.50 20.59 6.69
CA THR A 110 -24.43 21.52 6.92
C THR A 110 -23.83 21.85 5.59
N SER A 111 -22.79 22.56 5.63
CA SER A 111 -22.18 23.07 4.43
C SER A 111 -21.67 21.99 3.49
N GLY A 112 -21.77 20.78 3.88
CA GLY A 112 -21.19 19.76 3.03
C GLY A 112 -19.68 19.78 3.08
N GLU A 113 -19.18 20.32 4.09
CA GLU A 113 -17.78 20.48 4.23
C GLU A 113 -17.13 19.15 4.40
N SER A 114 -16.45 18.71 3.49
CA SER A 114 -15.76 17.48 3.68
C SER A 114 -14.35 17.78 4.06
N VAL A 115 -13.74 16.97 4.66
CA VAL A 115 -12.47 17.27 5.20
C VAL A 115 -11.31 16.91 4.33
#